data_21a77d3b0f9393f78290bd424636caa5
#
_entry.id   21a77d3b0f9393f78290bd424636caa5
#
_cell.length_a   1.000
_cell.length_b   1.000
_cell.length_c   1.000
_cell.angle_alpha   90.00
_cell.angle_beta   90.00
_cell.angle_gamma   90.00
#
_symmetry.space_group_name_H-M   'P 1'
#
loop_
_entity.id
_entity.type
_entity.pdbx_description
1 polymer ?
#
loop_
_entity_poly.entity_id
_entity_poly.type
_entity_poly.pdbx_seq_one_letter_code
_entity_poly.pdbx_strand_id
1 'polypeptide(L)'
;DIHFSLTFDEETACIGAPLLIKELKKRKITNGICIVGEPTEMKIIDSHKACDEYTTFFEGLAGHSSKPDEGVNAAEYASKYVNKLMSLRSDLINRKPKDSIFTPSYSTLSIGGIFGGIAHNVIADKCHVNWETRPVNKEDGIFLNSEIDKYAEKLLSEMKKKYPDASIKKKIIGERIGVFRVCR
;
A
#
# COMPACT_ATOMS: atom_id res chain seq x y z
N ASP A 1 -35.06 -2.26 17.99
CA ASP A 1 -34.94 -0.92 17.40
C ASP A 1 -33.99 -1.00 16.18
N ILE A 2 -34.29 -0.21 15.15
CA ILE A 2 -33.44 -0.06 13.97
C ILE A 2 -32.84 1.34 14.01
N HIS A 3 -31.53 1.44 13.86
CA HIS A 3 -30.81 2.71 13.81
C HIS A 3 -30.29 2.91 12.38
N PHE A 4 -30.58 4.05 11.80
CA PHE A 4 -30.02 4.51 10.54
C PHE A 4 -28.87 5.47 10.79
N SER A 5 -27.72 5.23 10.18
CA SER A 5 -26.55 6.09 10.29
C SER A 5 -26.01 6.39 8.90
N LEU A 6 -25.72 7.64 8.63
CA LEU A 6 -25.10 8.11 7.40
C LEU A 6 -23.69 8.60 7.71
N THR A 7 -22.74 8.21 6.91
CA THR A 7 -21.35 8.67 6.97
C THR A 7 -21.00 9.44 5.71
N PHE A 8 -19.86 10.10 5.70
CA PHE A 8 -19.33 10.88 4.59
C PHE A 8 -17.85 10.55 4.36
N ASP A 9 -17.32 10.96 3.21
CA ASP A 9 -15.92 10.76 2.83
C ASP A 9 -15.45 9.29 2.89
N GLU A 10 -16.32 8.35 2.45
CA GLU A 10 -15.96 6.93 2.36
C GLU A 10 -14.79 6.75 1.39
N GLU A 11 -14.86 7.34 0.20
CA GLU A 11 -13.85 7.27 -0.87
C GLU A 11 -12.52 7.98 -0.52
N THR A 12 -12.50 8.74 0.56
CA THR A 12 -11.32 9.50 1.03
C THR A 12 -10.89 9.06 2.44
N ALA A 13 -10.70 7.74 2.64
CA ALA A 13 -10.28 7.12 3.89
C ALA A 13 -11.34 7.03 4.99
N CYS A 14 -12.63 6.96 4.65
CA CYS A 14 -13.75 6.71 5.59
C CYS A 14 -13.80 7.68 6.78
N ILE A 15 -13.45 8.95 6.59
CA ILE A 15 -13.27 9.96 7.67
C ILE A 15 -14.51 10.08 8.56
N GLY A 16 -15.71 9.91 8.00
CA GLY A 16 -16.97 9.99 8.75
C GLY A 16 -17.21 8.84 9.72
N ALA A 17 -16.71 7.64 9.41
CA ALA A 17 -16.98 6.43 10.21
C ALA A 17 -16.41 6.49 11.65
N PRO A 18 -15.14 6.91 11.90
CA PRO A 18 -14.63 7.10 13.25
C PRO A 18 -15.44 8.10 14.08
N LEU A 19 -15.95 9.17 13.47
CA LEU A 19 -16.77 10.17 14.14
C LEU A 19 -18.11 9.56 14.57
N LEU A 20 -18.77 8.80 13.69
CA LEU A 20 -19.99 8.07 14.01
C LEU A 20 -19.76 7.09 15.17
N ILE A 21 -18.69 6.28 15.11
CA ILE A 21 -18.35 5.31 16.17
C ILE A 21 -18.16 6.02 17.52
N LYS A 22 -17.48 7.17 17.54
CA LYS A 22 -17.29 7.98 18.74
C LYS A 22 -18.62 8.44 19.33
N GLU A 23 -19.56 8.91 18.49
CA GLU A 23 -20.87 9.36 18.94
C GLU A 23 -21.73 8.19 19.44
N LEU A 24 -21.73 7.04 18.77
CA LEU A 24 -22.44 5.83 19.22
C LEU A 24 -21.94 5.37 20.59
N LYS A 25 -20.62 5.36 20.80
CA LYS A 25 -20.01 5.04 22.12
C LYS A 25 -20.44 6.02 23.20
N LYS A 26 -20.46 7.33 22.91
CA LYS A 26 -20.91 8.36 23.85
C LYS A 26 -22.37 8.15 24.25
N ARG A 27 -23.22 7.78 23.31
CA ARG A 27 -24.64 7.48 23.55
C ARG A 27 -24.88 6.09 24.16
N LYS A 28 -23.82 5.28 24.38
CA LYS A 28 -23.91 3.90 24.90
C LYS A 28 -24.79 3.00 24.00
N ILE A 29 -24.85 3.28 22.72
CA ILE A 29 -25.53 2.44 21.74
C ILE A 29 -24.62 1.26 21.43
N THR A 30 -25.06 0.05 21.78
CA THR A 30 -24.39 -1.21 21.46
C THR A 30 -25.18 -1.89 20.35
N ASN A 31 -24.49 -2.18 19.23
CA ASN A 31 -25.14 -2.80 18.07
C ASN A 31 -25.03 -4.32 18.18
N GLY A 32 -26.12 -5.04 17.89
CA GLY A 32 -26.09 -6.49 17.70
C GLY A 32 -25.58 -6.83 16.29
N ILE A 33 -26.25 -6.30 15.27
CA ILE A 33 -25.91 -6.51 13.86
C ILE A 33 -25.69 -5.15 13.21
N CYS A 34 -24.64 -5.02 12.41
CA CYS A 34 -24.38 -3.85 11.58
C CYS A 34 -24.42 -4.26 10.11
N ILE A 35 -25.22 -3.57 9.32
CA ILE A 35 -25.30 -3.75 7.87
C ILE A 35 -24.71 -2.49 7.23
N VAL A 36 -23.65 -2.65 6.42
CA VAL A 36 -23.02 -1.58 5.67
C VAL A 36 -23.58 -1.59 4.25
N GLY A 37 -24.01 -0.44 3.76
CA GLY A 37 -24.69 -0.29 2.46
C GLY A 37 -23.71 -0.18 1.30
N GLU A 38 -22.94 -1.23 1.05
CA GLU A 38 -21.99 -1.33 -0.06
C GLU A 38 -22.64 -1.95 -1.32
N PRO A 39 -22.14 -1.66 -2.52
CA PRO A 39 -22.65 -2.22 -3.79
C PRO A 39 -22.20 -3.68 -3.97
N THR A 40 -22.86 -4.61 -3.29
CA THR A 40 -22.50 -6.03 -3.25
C THR A 40 -23.35 -6.91 -4.18
N GLU A 41 -24.08 -6.32 -5.13
CA GLU A 41 -25.08 -7.03 -5.96
C GLU A 41 -26.14 -7.77 -5.10
N MET A 42 -26.53 -7.18 -3.98
CA MET A 42 -27.46 -7.76 -2.99
C MET A 42 -26.98 -9.07 -2.36
N LYS A 43 -25.69 -9.35 -2.41
CA LYS A 43 -25.07 -10.49 -1.71
C LYS A 43 -24.58 -10.07 -0.34
N ILE A 44 -24.66 -10.98 0.62
CA ILE A 44 -24.07 -10.75 1.95
C ILE A 44 -22.57 -10.98 1.86
N ILE A 45 -21.81 -9.93 2.16
CA ILE A 45 -20.35 -9.97 2.29
C ILE A 45 -20.03 -9.86 3.78
N ASP A 46 -19.38 -10.86 4.34
CA ASP A 46 -19.05 -10.96 5.77
C ASP A 46 -17.57 -10.84 6.10
N SER A 47 -16.75 -10.51 5.10
CA SER A 47 -15.30 -10.42 5.27
C SER A 47 -14.65 -9.67 4.12
N HIS A 48 -13.49 -9.04 4.40
CA HIS A 48 -12.64 -8.44 3.38
C HIS A 48 -11.16 -8.57 3.76
N LYS A 49 -10.30 -8.54 2.73
CA LYS A 49 -8.85 -8.44 2.92
C LYS A 49 -8.50 -7.08 3.51
N ALA A 50 -7.34 -7.01 4.17
CA ALA A 50 -6.76 -5.70 4.50
C ALA A 50 -6.48 -4.89 3.23
N CYS A 51 -6.33 -3.58 3.39
CA CYS A 51 -5.89 -2.68 2.34
C CYS A 51 -4.84 -1.73 2.91
N ASP A 52 -3.66 -1.74 2.32
CA ASP A 52 -2.60 -0.79 2.61
C ASP A 52 -2.11 -0.17 1.28
N GLU A 53 -2.18 1.14 1.18
CA GLU A 53 -1.74 1.90 0.01
C GLU A 53 -0.47 2.68 0.32
N TYR A 54 0.45 2.69 -0.64
CA TYR A 54 1.77 3.30 -0.48
C TYR A 54 2.18 4.12 -1.69
N THR A 55 2.89 5.21 -1.43
CA THR A 55 3.74 5.88 -2.42
C THR A 55 5.18 5.84 -1.93
N THR A 56 6.08 5.29 -2.75
CA THR A 56 7.52 5.29 -2.46
C THR A 56 8.21 6.31 -3.36
N PHE A 57 8.82 7.31 -2.77
CA PHE A 57 9.54 8.39 -3.44
C PHE A 57 11.03 8.09 -3.48
N PHE A 58 11.67 8.37 -4.61
CA PHE A 58 13.09 8.24 -4.88
C PHE A 58 13.64 9.60 -5.28
N GLU A 59 14.69 10.05 -4.60
CA GLU A 59 15.40 11.29 -4.91
C GLU A 59 16.88 10.97 -5.12
N GLY A 60 17.37 11.30 -6.31
CA GLY A 60 18.74 11.11 -6.75
C GLY A 60 19.37 12.42 -7.19
N LEU A 61 20.26 12.36 -8.17
CA LEU A 61 20.99 13.50 -8.70
C LEU A 61 20.83 13.60 -10.21
N ALA A 62 20.32 14.73 -10.69
CA ALA A 62 20.23 15.02 -12.11
C ALA A 62 21.60 15.15 -12.77
N GLY A 63 21.65 14.84 -14.05
CA GLY A 63 22.85 14.97 -14.86
C GLY A 63 22.53 14.78 -16.34
N HIS A 64 23.53 14.95 -17.20
CA HIS A 64 23.37 14.65 -18.62
C HIS A 64 23.47 13.15 -18.85
N SER A 65 22.57 12.56 -19.65
CA SER A 65 22.50 11.10 -19.87
C SER A 65 23.77 10.50 -20.49
N SER A 66 24.58 11.29 -21.20
CA SER A 66 25.87 10.83 -21.74
C SER A 66 26.96 10.63 -20.69
N LYS A 67 26.70 11.06 -19.43
CA LYS A 67 27.63 10.96 -18.31
C LYS A 67 26.92 10.30 -17.11
N PRO A 68 26.55 9.00 -17.21
CA PRO A 68 25.73 8.33 -16.22
C PRO A 68 26.37 8.24 -14.83
N ASP A 69 27.71 8.35 -14.76
CA ASP A 69 28.42 8.28 -13.48
C ASP A 69 28.42 9.60 -12.72
N GLU A 70 28.05 10.72 -13.36
CA GLU A 70 27.94 12.04 -12.73
C GLU A 70 26.58 12.27 -12.05
N GLY A 71 25.61 11.32 -12.19
CA GLY A 71 24.29 11.41 -11.59
C GLY A 71 23.88 10.16 -10.82
N VAL A 72 22.70 10.23 -10.19
CA VAL A 72 22.04 9.10 -9.52
C VAL A 72 20.60 9.03 -10.04
N ASN A 73 20.32 8.03 -10.88
CA ASN A 73 19.06 7.91 -11.60
C ASN A 73 17.95 7.32 -10.71
N ALA A 74 17.07 8.16 -10.20
CA ALA A 74 15.95 7.76 -9.36
C ALA A 74 15.00 6.77 -10.05
N ALA A 75 14.82 6.86 -11.39
CA ALA A 75 13.96 5.95 -12.14
C ALA A 75 14.56 4.53 -12.24
N GLU A 76 15.88 4.41 -12.35
CA GLU A 76 16.54 3.09 -12.32
C GLU A 76 16.41 2.41 -10.96
N TYR A 77 16.56 3.16 -9.86
CA TYR A 77 16.36 2.64 -8.51
C TYR A 77 14.88 2.29 -8.24
N ALA A 78 13.95 3.11 -8.72
CA ALA A 78 12.52 2.78 -8.69
C ALA A 78 12.22 1.49 -9.47
N SER A 79 12.83 1.26 -10.63
CA SER A 79 12.68 0.04 -11.41
C SER A 79 13.19 -1.20 -10.66
N LYS A 80 14.34 -1.11 -9.97
CA LYS A 80 14.84 -2.19 -9.10
C LYS A 80 13.86 -2.49 -7.96
N TYR A 81 13.31 -1.43 -7.33
CA TYR A 81 12.31 -1.56 -6.27
C TYR A 81 11.03 -2.25 -6.76
N VAL A 82 10.52 -1.87 -7.94
CA VAL A 82 9.39 -2.51 -8.59
C VAL A 82 9.65 -3.99 -8.87
N ASN A 83 10.84 -4.34 -9.36
CA ASN A 83 11.23 -5.74 -9.57
C ASN A 83 11.19 -6.55 -8.26
N LYS A 84 11.64 -5.98 -7.14
CA LYS A 84 11.50 -6.63 -5.81
C LYS A 84 10.04 -6.80 -5.43
N LEU A 85 9.19 -5.79 -5.60
CA LEU A 85 7.75 -5.90 -5.36
C LEU A 85 7.13 -7.04 -6.18
N MET A 86 7.50 -7.16 -7.47
CA MET A 86 7.02 -8.22 -8.34
C MET A 86 7.49 -9.61 -7.89
N SER A 87 8.73 -9.74 -7.40
CA SER A 87 9.21 -11.01 -6.84
C SER A 87 8.42 -11.43 -5.60
N LEU A 88 8.09 -10.47 -4.73
CA LEU A 88 7.30 -10.73 -3.52
C LEU A 88 5.88 -11.22 -3.80
N ARG A 89 5.31 -10.97 -5.00
CA ARG A 89 4.02 -11.58 -5.40
C ARG A 89 4.10 -13.11 -5.40
N SER A 90 5.19 -13.67 -5.92
CA SER A 90 5.37 -15.13 -5.94
C SER A 90 5.47 -15.68 -4.52
N ASP A 91 6.17 -14.97 -3.63
CA ASP A 91 6.28 -15.36 -2.24
C ASP A 91 4.91 -15.33 -1.54
N LEU A 92 4.09 -14.30 -1.78
CA LEU A 92 2.72 -14.18 -1.24
C LEU A 92 1.80 -15.30 -1.74
N ILE A 93 1.91 -15.70 -3.01
CA ILE A 93 1.15 -16.84 -3.56
C ILE A 93 1.52 -18.14 -2.84
N ASN A 94 2.82 -18.36 -2.60
CA ASN A 94 3.32 -19.55 -1.91
C ASN A 94 2.93 -19.59 -0.41
N ARG A 95 2.65 -18.43 0.17
CA ARG A 95 2.25 -18.26 1.58
C ARG A 95 0.74 -18.39 1.80
N LYS A 96 -0.05 -18.64 0.76
CA LYS A 96 -1.52 -18.71 0.86
C LYS A 96 -1.98 -19.64 2.00
N PRO A 97 -2.88 -19.18 2.91
CA PRO A 97 -3.47 -20.04 3.92
C PRO A 97 -4.29 -21.15 3.28
N LYS A 98 -4.26 -22.36 3.88
CA LYS A 98 -5.03 -23.52 3.38
C LYS A 98 -6.54 -23.30 3.47
N ASP A 99 -6.98 -22.55 4.47
CA ASP A 99 -8.37 -22.26 4.83
C ASP A 99 -8.81 -20.84 4.48
N SER A 100 -8.12 -20.19 3.55
CA SER A 100 -8.47 -18.84 3.11
C SER A 100 -9.85 -18.84 2.44
N ILE A 101 -10.71 -17.96 2.94
CA ILE A 101 -12.07 -17.74 2.39
C ILE A 101 -12.09 -16.72 1.24
N PHE A 102 -10.96 -16.08 0.98
CA PHE A 102 -10.86 -15.01 -0.02
C PHE A 102 -10.58 -15.53 -1.43
N THR A 103 -10.98 -14.74 -2.42
CA THR A 103 -10.65 -14.97 -3.84
C THR A 103 -9.91 -13.74 -4.39
N PRO A 104 -8.65 -13.88 -4.84
CA PRO A 104 -7.79 -15.06 -4.69
C PRO A 104 -7.46 -15.36 -3.22
N SER A 105 -7.10 -16.60 -2.92
CA SER A 105 -6.86 -17.10 -1.56
C SER A 105 -5.57 -16.64 -0.91
N TYR A 106 -4.79 -15.81 -1.58
CA TYR A 106 -3.50 -15.27 -1.15
C TYR A 106 -3.54 -13.75 -1.06
N SER A 107 -2.57 -13.18 -0.36
CA SER A 107 -2.36 -11.73 -0.27
C SER A 107 -1.90 -11.17 -1.61
N THR A 108 -2.55 -10.11 -2.08
CA THR A 108 -2.25 -9.50 -3.38
C THR A 108 -1.41 -8.24 -3.23
N LEU A 109 -0.65 -7.92 -4.27
CA LEU A 109 0.13 -6.70 -4.41
C LEU A 109 -0.05 -6.17 -5.83
N SER A 110 -0.32 -4.90 -5.97
CA SER A 110 -0.48 -4.21 -7.25
C SER A 110 0.41 -2.97 -7.31
N ILE A 111 0.95 -2.70 -8.50
CA ILE A 111 1.67 -1.46 -8.80
C ILE A 111 0.70 -0.59 -9.58
N GLY A 112 0.31 0.54 -8.98
CA GLY A 112 -0.65 1.47 -9.55
C GLY A 112 -0.02 2.43 -10.56
N GLY A 113 1.29 2.71 -10.43
CA GLY A 113 1.99 3.58 -11.38
C GLY A 113 3.44 3.83 -11.01
N ILE A 114 4.21 4.25 -12.01
CA ILE A 114 5.62 4.66 -11.88
C ILE A 114 5.74 6.00 -12.61
N PHE A 115 6.18 7.03 -11.90
CA PHE A 115 6.20 8.39 -12.42
C PHE A 115 7.54 9.04 -12.12
N GLY A 116 8.20 9.59 -13.13
CA GLY A 116 9.48 10.27 -12.95
C GLY A 116 10.20 10.57 -14.23
N GLY A 117 11.28 11.36 -14.12
CA GLY A 117 12.01 11.88 -15.26
C GLY A 117 11.29 13.02 -15.99
N ILE A 118 12.05 13.81 -16.77
CA ILE A 118 11.56 14.99 -17.48
C ILE A 118 11.90 14.97 -18.98
N ALA A 119 13.02 14.33 -19.34
CA ALA A 119 13.50 14.28 -20.73
C ALA A 119 14.45 13.09 -20.93
N HIS A 120 14.56 12.60 -22.16
CA HIS A 120 15.39 11.45 -22.52
C HIS A 120 16.89 11.64 -22.23
N ASN A 121 17.38 12.86 -22.35
CA ASN A 121 18.80 13.20 -22.19
C ASN A 121 19.14 13.72 -20.79
N VAL A 122 18.23 13.59 -19.81
CA VAL A 122 18.40 14.01 -18.41
C VAL A 122 18.30 12.78 -17.51
N ILE A 123 19.28 12.59 -16.63
CA ILE A 123 19.23 11.59 -15.56
C ILE A 123 18.10 11.99 -14.61
N ALA A 124 17.12 11.11 -14.40
CA ALA A 124 15.97 11.40 -13.54
C ALA A 124 16.42 11.52 -12.07
N ASP A 125 16.30 12.72 -11.52
CA ASP A 125 16.58 12.98 -10.09
C ASP A 125 15.40 12.63 -9.19
N LYS A 126 14.18 12.53 -9.74
CA LYS A 126 12.97 12.18 -8.98
C LYS A 126 12.17 11.10 -9.68
N CYS A 127 11.69 10.17 -8.89
CA CYS A 127 10.73 9.15 -9.32
C CYS A 127 9.86 8.76 -8.13
N HIS A 128 8.61 8.35 -8.37
CA HIS A 128 7.80 7.71 -7.34
C HIS A 128 7.03 6.52 -7.90
N VAL A 129 6.72 5.59 -7.01
CA VAL A 129 5.98 4.37 -7.29
C VAL A 129 4.76 4.33 -6.40
N ASN A 130 3.58 4.26 -7.00
CA ASN A 130 2.32 4.00 -6.31
C ASN A 130 2.05 2.51 -6.32
N TRP A 131 1.76 1.93 -5.17
CA TRP A 131 1.49 0.51 -5.05
C TRP A 131 0.58 0.23 -3.84
N GLU A 132 -0.17 -0.87 -3.92
CA GLU A 132 -1.03 -1.32 -2.84
C GLU A 132 -0.78 -2.79 -2.51
N THR A 133 -1.20 -3.20 -1.33
CA THR A 133 -1.29 -4.59 -0.95
C THR A 133 -2.61 -4.88 -0.25
N ARG A 134 -3.15 -6.07 -0.52
CA ARG A 134 -4.36 -6.56 0.15
C ARG A 134 -4.06 -7.87 0.87
N PRO A 135 -3.54 -7.79 2.10
CA PRO A 135 -3.22 -8.96 2.90
C PRO A 135 -4.47 -9.77 3.28
N VAL A 136 -4.37 -11.11 3.24
CA VAL A 136 -5.39 -12.02 3.76
C VAL A 136 -5.21 -12.29 5.26
N ASN A 137 -4.05 -11.94 5.82
CA ASN A 137 -3.70 -12.04 7.23
C ASN A 137 -2.66 -10.98 7.60
N LYS A 138 -2.46 -10.76 8.89
CA LYS A 138 -1.52 -9.77 9.44
C LYS A 138 -0.05 -10.14 9.14
N GLU A 139 0.26 -11.41 9.14
CA GLU A 139 1.61 -11.95 8.97
C GLU A 139 2.17 -11.62 7.58
N ASP A 140 1.33 -11.68 6.55
CA ASP A 140 1.73 -11.33 5.18
C ASP A 140 2.00 -9.83 5.04
N GLY A 141 1.19 -8.99 5.69
CA GLY A 141 1.43 -7.55 5.73
C GLY A 141 2.77 -7.20 6.40
N ILE A 142 3.08 -7.85 7.53
CA ILE A 142 4.36 -7.70 8.23
C ILE A 142 5.52 -8.19 7.36
N PHE A 143 5.40 -9.39 6.79
CA PHE A 143 6.41 -9.97 5.91
C PHE A 143 6.74 -9.04 4.74
N LEU A 144 5.71 -8.61 4.00
CA LEU A 144 5.88 -7.75 2.85
C LEU A 144 6.58 -6.43 3.20
N ASN A 145 6.11 -5.75 4.26
CA ASN A 145 6.71 -4.49 4.69
C ASN A 145 8.16 -4.68 5.12
N SER A 146 8.47 -5.73 5.89
CA SER A 146 9.85 -6.03 6.30
C SER A 146 10.79 -6.27 5.12
N GLU A 147 10.36 -7.07 4.13
CA GLU A 147 11.19 -7.39 2.98
C GLU A 147 11.44 -6.19 2.06
N ILE A 148 10.40 -5.37 1.84
CA ILE A 148 10.54 -4.21 0.98
C ILE A 148 11.32 -3.08 1.66
N ASP A 149 11.20 -2.91 2.97
CA ASP A 149 11.95 -1.91 3.72
C ASP A 149 13.44 -2.26 3.76
N LYS A 150 13.81 -3.51 4.03
CA LYS A 150 15.21 -3.99 3.94
C LYS A 150 15.80 -3.75 2.55
N TYR A 151 15.01 -4.00 1.50
CA TYR A 151 15.48 -3.78 0.14
C TYR A 151 15.64 -2.30 -0.19
N ALA A 152 14.73 -1.45 0.27
CA ALA A 152 14.84 0.00 0.14
C ALA A 152 16.09 0.55 0.83
N GLU A 153 16.41 0.08 2.04
CA GLU A 153 17.64 0.44 2.75
C GLU A 153 18.91 0.04 1.98
N LYS A 154 18.91 -1.16 1.38
CA LYS A 154 20.01 -1.60 0.51
C LYS A 154 20.18 -0.64 -0.69
N LEU A 155 19.08 -0.35 -1.41
CA LEU A 155 19.12 0.57 -2.56
C LEU A 155 19.57 1.97 -2.14
N LEU A 156 19.07 2.48 -1.01
CA LEU A 156 19.46 3.78 -0.48
C LEU A 156 20.97 3.83 -0.15
N SER A 157 21.52 2.76 0.42
CA SER A 157 22.95 2.65 0.68
C SER A 157 23.77 2.71 -0.62
N GLU A 158 23.29 2.07 -1.70
CA GLU A 158 23.92 2.14 -3.03
C GLU A 158 23.87 3.57 -3.60
N MET A 159 22.72 4.25 -3.53
CA MET A 159 22.56 5.63 -3.99
C MET A 159 23.49 6.59 -3.24
N LYS A 160 23.55 6.48 -1.91
CA LYS A 160 24.33 7.37 -1.05
C LYS A 160 25.85 7.26 -1.24
N LYS A 161 26.36 6.17 -1.80
CA LYS A 161 27.78 6.06 -2.18
C LYS A 161 28.16 7.06 -3.28
N LYS A 162 27.20 7.41 -4.16
CA LYS A 162 27.40 8.38 -5.25
C LYS A 162 26.88 9.78 -4.87
N TYR A 163 25.79 9.86 -4.13
CA TYR A 163 25.13 11.11 -3.73
C TYR A 163 24.63 11.02 -2.28
N PRO A 164 25.30 11.65 -1.31
CA PRO A 164 24.96 11.53 0.11
C PRO A 164 23.54 12.00 0.47
N ASP A 165 22.99 12.98 -0.29
CA ASP A 165 21.65 13.53 -0.06
C ASP A 165 20.53 12.70 -0.72
N ALA A 166 20.86 11.58 -1.39
CA ALA A 166 19.88 10.67 -1.96
C ALA A 166 18.88 10.18 -0.91
N SER A 167 17.63 10.00 -1.32
CA SER A 167 16.60 9.52 -0.42
C SER A 167 15.67 8.49 -1.07
N ILE A 168 15.19 7.54 -0.25
CA ILE A 168 14.05 6.67 -0.55
C ILE A 168 13.09 6.78 0.63
N LYS A 169 11.85 7.22 0.37
CA LYS A 169 10.84 7.44 1.42
C LYS A 169 9.54 6.76 1.04
N LYS A 170 9.12 5.76 1.81
CA LYS A 170 7.82 5.13 1.70
C LYS A 170 6.81 5.89 2.57
N LYS A 171 5.70 6.31 1.98
CA LYS A 171 4.56 6.92 2.68
C LYS A 171 3.34 6.01 2.56
N ILE A 172 2.59 5.89 3.64
CA ILE A 172 1.27 5.29 3.64
C ILE A 172 0.30 6.36 3.15
N ILE A 173 -0.59 5.98 2.23
CA ILE A 173 -1.63 6.84 1.67
C ILE A 173 -2.96 6.37 2.27
N GLY A 174 -3.74 7.31 2.82
CA GLY A 174 -5.01 6.97 3.46
C GLY A 174 -4.87 6.22 4.79
N GLU A 175 -5.96 5.63 5.24
CA GLU A 175 -6.00 4.79 6.44
C GLU A 175 -5.66 3.34 6.11
N ARG A 176 -5.00 2.67 7.07
CA ARG A 176 -4.75 1.22 6.97
C ARG A 176 -6.02 0.47 7.35
N ILE A 177 -6.54 -0.31 6.43
CA ILE A 177 -7.71 -1.16 6.66
C ILE A 177 -7.22 -2.56 7.02
N GLY A 178 -7.55 -3.02 8.24
CA GLY A 178 -7.22 -4.37 8.69
C GLY A 178 -8.04 -5.45 8.00
N VAL A 179 -7.60 -6.71 8.10
CA VAL A 179 -8.42 -7.85 7.68
C VAL A 179 -9.67 -7.90 8.57
N PHE A 180 -10.84 -7.95 7.95
CA PHE A 180 -12.10 -8.11 8.64
C PHE A 180 -12.71 -9.48 8.33
N ARG A 181 -13.19 -10.15 9.38
CA ARG A 181 -13.96 -11.39 9.28
C ARG A 181 -14.98 -11.42 10.41
N VAL A 182 -16.24 -11.65 10.06
CA VAL A 182 -17.27 -11.88 11.09
C VAL A 182 -16.97 -13.21 11.78
N CYS A 183 -16.86 -13.19 13.11
CA CYS A 183 -16.82 -14.43 13.89
C CYS A 183 -18.21 -15.08 13.82
N ARG A 184 -18.27 -16.26 13.26
CA ARG A 184 -19.48 -17.11 13.25
C ARG A 184 -19.54 -17.95 14.50
#